data_fed3cabe7e2f32396418f76e6a0d92e0
#
_entry.id   fed3cabe7e2f32396418f76e6a0d92e0
#
_cell.length_a   1.000
_cell.length_b   1.000
_cell.length_c   1.000
_cell.angle_alpha   90.00
_cell.angle_beta   90.00
_cell.angle_gamma   90.00
#
_symmetry.space_group_name_H-M   'P 1'
#
loop_
_entity.id
_entity.type
_entity.pdbx_description
1 polymer ?
#
loop_
_entity_poly.entity_id
_entity_poly.type
_entity_poly.pdbx_seq_one_letter_code
_entity_poly.pdbx_strand_id
1 'polypeptide(L)'
;EAQARKETAEIEARGRAAADERLERLSSAAQMERRKLELAAKQEVLGEAFELALEKLCAMPEKEHIELLTKLALQASSSGKEQLIFSPKDRSRVGKQVVVAVNDALVRERAPELPSEVTKSKVGAFVDKLVHNTTAVVTGTGLTLSEETRDIKGGFIMVDGDVEINCAFETLVRLQREQMEKKVANVLFQL
;
A
#
# COMPACT_ATOMS: atom_id res chain seq x y z
N GLU A 1 32.83 53.82 -49.50
CA GLU A 1 31.53 53.94 -48.84
C GLU A 1 30.58 52.74 -49.04
N ALA A 2 30.43 52.20 -50.28
CA ALA A 2 29.56 51.08 -50.58
C ALA A 2 29.98 49.79 -49.85
N GLN A 3 31.27 49.53 -49.71
CA GLN A 3 31.79 48.35 -49.02
C GLN A 3 31.59 48.44 -47.53
N ALA A 4 31.76 49.62 -46.92
CA ALA A 4 31.46 49.82 -45.49
C ALA A 4 29.97 49.63 -45.17
N ARG A 5 29.05 50.08 -46.03
CA ARG A 5 27.61 49.86 -45.89
C ARG A 5 27.24 48.37 -45.99
N LYS A 6 27.92 47.61 -46.88
CA LYS A 6 27.69 46.18 -47.01
C LYS A 6 28.15 45.44 -45.77
N GLU A 7 29.35 45.75 -45.27
CA GLU A 7 29.89 45.16 -44.04
C GLU A 7 29.01 45.46 -42.82
N THR A 8 28.51 46.67 -42.70
CA THR A 8 27.59 47.03 -41.62
C THR A 8 26.29 46.24 -41.70
N ALA A 9 25.67 46.12 -42.88
CA ALA A 9 24.45 45.34 -43.09
C ALA A 9 24.67 43.84 -42.78
N GLU A 10 25.85 43.27 -43.12
CA GLU A 10 26.19 41.89 -42.80
C GLU A 10 26.36 41.69 -41.28
N ILE A 11 26.99 42.62 -40.58
CA ILE A 11 27.16 42.58 -39.12
C ILE A 11 25.80 42.67 -38.44
N GLU A 12 24.95 43.59 -38.89
CA GLU A 12 23.58 43.70 -38.34
C GLU A 12 22.75 42.46 -38.57
N ALA A 13 22.81 41.89 -39.79
CA ALA A 13 22.09 40.64 -40.09
C ALA A 13 22.55 39.47 -39.22
N ARG A 14 23.86 39.29 -39.04
CA ARG A 14 24.43 38.27 -38.14
C ARG A 14 24.06 38.54 -36.68
N GLY A 15 24.08 39.82 -36.25
CA GLY A 15 23.67 40.20 -34.92
C GLY A 15 22.18 39.90 -34.61
N ARG A 16 21.30 40.17 -35.57
CA ARG A 16 19.86 39.82 -35.45
C ARG A 16 19.67 38.31 -35.43
N ALA A 17 20.28 37.56 -36.33
CA ALA A 17 20.19 36.10 -36.36
C ALA A 17 20.69 35.47 -35.06
N ALA A 18 21.81 35.94 -34.50
CA ALA A 18 22.33 35.46 -33.23
C ALA A 18 21.41 35.84 -32.03
N ALA A 19 20.78 37.02 -32.07
CA ALA A 19 19.81 37.44 -31.06
C ALA A 19 18.55 36.57 -31.12
N ASP A 20 18.01 36.30 -32.30
CA ASP A 20 16.83 35.44 -32.49
C ASP A 20 17.10 34.01 -32.01
N GLU A 21 18.23 33.44 -32.40
CA GLU A 21 18.68 32.11 -31.95
C GLU A 21 18.80 32.04 -30.41
N ARG A 22 19.36 33.09 -29.81
CA ARG A 22 19.47 33.17 -28.34
C ARG A 22 18.09 33.25 -27.67
N LEU A 23 17.17 34.02 -28.25
CA LEU A 23 15.79 34.16 -27.75
C LEU A 23 15.07 32.82 -27.83
N GLU A 24 15.17 32.09 -28.92
CA GLU A 24 14.62 30.76 -29.10
C GLU A 24 15.17 29.77 -28.07
N ARG A 25 16.47 29.74 -27.86
CA ARG A 25 17.10 28.89 -26.84
C ARG A 25 16.61 29.21 -25.43
N LEU A 26 16.55 30.48 -25.08
CA LEU A 26 16.07 30.92 -23.77
C LEU A 26 14.57 30.60 -23.57
N SER A 27 13.76 30.81 -24.61
CA SER A 27 12.32 30.44 -24.57
C SER A 27 12.12 28.96 -24.39
N SER A 28 12.85 28.13 -25.15
CA SER A 28 12.79 26.68 -25.02
C SER A 28 13.26 26.20 -23.65
N ALA A 29 14.35 26.75 -23.12
CA ALA A 29 14.83 26.44 -21.78
C ALA A 29 13.82 26.81 -20.69
N ALA A 30 13.19 27.98 -20.79
CA ALA A 30 12.17 28.43 -19.87
C ALA A 30 10.91 27.53 -19.92
N GLN A 31 10.50 27.07 -21.10
CA GLN A 31 9.39 26.13 -21.25
C GLN A 31 9.70 24.78 -20.63
N MET A 32 10.92 24.27 -20.82
CA MET A 32 11.34 23.01 -20.19
C MET A 32 11.36 23.13 -18.67
N GLU A 33 11.91 24.22 -18.13
CA GLU A 33 11.95 24.45 -16.69
C GLU A 33 10.52 24.57 -16.09
N ARG A 34 9.63 25.27 -16.77
CA ARG A 34 8.21 25.33 -16.36
C ARG A 34 7.57 23.94 -16.30
N ARG A 35 7.77 23.12 -17.34
CA ARG A 35 7.24 21.74 -17.37
C ARG A 35 7.81 20.88 -16.25
N LYS A 36 9.10 21.03 -15.96
CA LYS A 36 9.77 20.34 -14.88
C LYS A 36 9.20 20.70 -13.50
N LEU A 37 9.00 22.00 -13.25
CA LEU A 37 8.40 22.49 -12.01
C LEU A 37 6.95 22.02 -11.86
N GLU A 38 6.16 22.05 -12.94
CA GLU A 38 4.78 21.55 -12.92
C GLU A 38 4.74 20.04 -12.63
N LEU A 39 5.62 19.27 -13.22
CA LEU A 39 5.71 17.83 -12.94
C LEU A 39 6.15 17.56 -11.50
N ALA A 40 7.15 18.29 -11.00
CA ALA A 40 7.59 18.15 -9.61
C ALA A 40 6.46 18.44 -8.62
N ALA A 41 5.71 19.53 -8.82
CA ALA A 41 4.56 19.86 -7.99
C ALA A 41 3.46 18.79 -8.03
N LYS A 42 3.17 18.23 -9.22
CA LYS A 42 2.21 17.13 -9.35
C LYS A 42 2.68 15.86 -8.61
N GLN A 43 3.97 15.54 -8.67
CA GLN A 43 4.53 14.40 -7.95
C GLN A 43 4.51 14.60 -6.43
N GLU A 44 4.73 15.81 -5.95
CA GLU A 44 4.62 16.16 -4.53
C GLU A 44 3.19 15.93 -4.01
N VAL A 45 2.19 16.50 -4.69
CA VAL A 45 0.76 16.31 -4.33
C VAL A 45 0.34 14.84 -4.37
N LEU A 46 0.81 14.08 -5.38
CA LEU A 46 0.59 12.63 -5.43
C LEU A 46 1.22 11.93 -4.22
N GLY A 47 2.45 12.28 -3.87
CA GLY A 47 3.13 11.74 -2.69
C GLY A 47 2.33 11.98 -1.41
N GLU A 48 1.89 13.22 -1.18
CA GLU A 48 1.06 13.59 -0.03
C GLU A 48 -0.26 12.80 0.01
N ALA A 49 -0.92 12.58 -1.13
CA ALA A 49 -2.15 11.81 -1.18
C ALA A 49 -1.95 10.35 -0.73
N PHE A 50 -0.86 9.70 -1.13
CA PHE A 50 -0.53 8.34 -0.68
C PHE A 50 -0.10 8.29 0.80
N GLU A 51 0.61 9.31 1.28
CA GLU A 51 0.95 9.40 2.71
C GLU A 51 -0.30 9.58 3.58
N LEU A 52 -1.21 10.47 3.19
CA LEU A 52 -2.50 10.62 3.87
C LEU A 52 -3.34 9.35 3.84
N ALA A 53 -3.29 8.57 2.76
CA ALA A 53 -3.94 7.27 2.70
C ALA A 53 -3.34 6.28 3.70
N LEU A 54 -2.01 6.24 3.81
CA LEU A 54 -1.32 5.42 4.80
C LEU A 54 -1.67 5.83 6.23
N GLU A 55 -1.68 7.13 6.53
CA GLU A 55 -2.08 7.64 7.84
C GLU A 55 -3.51 7.23 8.20
N LYS A 56 -4.45 7.34 7.25
CA LYS A 56 -5.84 6.91 7.45
C LYS A 56 -5.95 5.41 7.72
N LEU A 57 -5.17 4.58 7.03
CA LEU A 57 -5.11 3.13 7.30
C LEU A 57 -4.62 2.85 8.72
N CYS A 58 -3.56 3.53 9.16
CA CYS A 58 -3.01 3.37 10.51
C CYS A 58 -3.93 3.92 11.62
N ALA A 59 -4.75 4.93 11.30
CA ALA A 59 -5.70 5.57 12.23
C ALA A 59 -7.11 4.95 12.21
N MET A 60 -7.31 3.87 11.46
CA MET A 60 -8.59 3.19 11.31
C MET A 60 -9.15 2.73 12.67
N PRO A 61 -10.48 2.77 12.87
CA PRO A 61 -11.13 2.22 14.05
C PRO A 61 -10.75 0.75 14.28
N GLU A 62 -10.61 0.35 15.54
CA GLU A 62 -10.07 -0.97 15.90
C GLU A 62 -10.82 -2.13 15.22
N LYS A 63 -12.14 -2.05 15.16
CA LYS A 63 -12.97 -3.08 14.53
C LYS A 63 -12.64 -3.24 13.02
N GLU A 64 -12.62 -2.13 12.29
CA GLU A 64 -12.30 -2.12 10.86
C GLU A 64 -10.87 -2.56 10.61
N HIS A 65 -9.95 -2.17 11.51
CA HIS A 65 -8.55 -2.56 11.46
C HIS A 65 -8.39 -4.08 11.60
N ILE A 66 -9.07 -4.69 12.59
CA ILE A 66 -9.08 -6.15 12.77
C ILE A 66 -9.65 -6.86 11.53
N GLU A 67 -10.77 -6.38 11.00
CA GLU A 67 -11.38 -6.95 9.79
C GLU A 67 -10.44 -6.89 8.58
N LEU A 68 -9.77 -5.76 8.37
CA LEU A 68 -8.79 -5.59 7.29
C LEU A 68 -7.60 -6.51 7.46
N LEU A 69 -6.98 -6.54 8.64
CA LEU A 69 -5.82 -7.39 8.94
C LEU A 69 -6.17 -8.87 8.82
N THR A 70 -7.36 -9.27 9.26
CA THR A 70 -7.86 -10.65 9.11
C THR A 70 -7.98 -11.04 7.64
N LYS A 71 -8.55 -10.19 6.79
CA LYS A 71 -8.63 -10.44 5.35
C LYS A 71 -7.26 -10.55 4.70
N LEU A 72 -6.33 -9.65 5.04
CA LEU A 72 -4.97 -9.68 4.53
C LEU A 72 -4.24 -10.96 4.97
N ALA A 73 -4.40 -11.37 6.24
CA ALA A 73 -3.77 -12.57 6.75
C ALA A 73 -4.32 -13.85 6.08
N LEU A 74 -5.63 -13.92 5.84
CA LEU A 74 -6.22 -15.03 5.09
C LEU A 74 -5.73 -15.11 3.65
N GLN A 75 -5.55 -13.97 2.98
CA GLN A 75 -5.02 -13.93 1.61
C GLN A 75 -3.53 -14.29 1.54
N ALA A 76 -2.75 -13.92 2.56
CA ALA A 76 -1.32 -14.18 2.62
C ALA A 76 -0.98 -15.58 3.14
N SER A 77 -1.85 -16.19 3.96
CA SER A 77 -1.62 -17.49 4.55
C SER A 77 -1.64 -18.60 3.49
N SER A 78 -0.65 -19.47 3.55
CA SER A 78 -0.53 -20.65 2.68
C SER A 78 -0.60 -21.97 3.46
N SER A 79 0.12 -22.05 4.57
CA SER A 79 0.21 -23.26 5.39
C SER A 79 -0.82 -23.29 6.53
N GLY A 80 -1.25 -22.11 6.99
CA GLY A 80 -2.09 -21.94 8.18
C GLY A 80 -1.35 -22.19 9.49
N LYS A 81 -0.02 -22.09 9.48
CA LYS A 81 0.86 -22.26 10.66
C LYS A 81 1.82 -21.09 10.85
N GLU A 82 1.63 -20.07 10.05
CA GLU A 82 2.48 -18.89 10.02
C GLU A 82 2.42 -18.11 11.35
N GLN A 83 3.49 -17.38 11.61
CA GLN A 83 3.56 -16.42 12.71
C GLN A 83 3.30 -15.01 12.22
N LEU A 84 2.50 -14.26 12.95
CA LEU A 84 2.24 -12.85 12.67
C LEU A 84 3.10 -11.96 13.58
N ILE A 85 3.92 -11.13 12.97
CA ILE A 85 4.77 -10.13 13.64
C ILE A 85 4.15 -8.75 13.41
N PHE A 86 3.86 -8.04 14.48
CA PHE A 86 3.26 -6.71 14.46
C PHE A 86 4.23 -5.64 14.97
N SER A 87 3.82 -4.37 14.83
CA SER A 87 4.44 -3.29 15.61
C SER A 87 4.15 -3.49 17.11
N PRO A 88 4.99 -2.96 18.03
CA PRO A 88 4.73 -3.05 19.47
C PRO A 88 3.34 -2.54 19.85
N LYS A 89 2.88 -1.47 19.19
CA LYS A 89 1.56 -0.86 19.39
C LYS A 89 0.43 -1.78 18.93
N ASP A 90 0.49 -2.30 17.72
CA ASP A 90 -0.61 -3.10 17.16
C ASP A 90 -0.63 -4.52 17.74
N ARG A 91 0.53 -5.06 18.13
CA ARG A 91 0.59 -6.33 18.85
C ARG A 91 -0.22 -6.31 20.13
N SER A 92 -0.10 -5.24 20.91
CA SER A 92 -0.84 -5.08 22.17
C SER A 92 -2.32 -4.77 21.95
N ARG A 93 -2.63 -3.97 20.91
CA ARG A 93 -3.99 -3.46 20.64
C ARG A 93 -4.87 -4.48 19.94
N VAL A 94 -4.39 -5.06 18.83
CA VAL A 94 -5.21 -5.89 17.93
C VAL A 94 -4.63 -7.28 17.65
N GLY A 95 -3.35 -7.54 17.92
CA GLY A 95 -2.65 -8.74 17.48
C GLY A 95 -3.34 -10.04 17.89
N LYS A 96 -3.75 -10.17 19.15
CA LYS A 96 -4.47 -11.36 19.64
C LYS A 96 -5.82 -11.55 18.96
N GLN A 97 -6.56 -10.46 18.76
CA GLN A 97 -7.90 -10.50 18.16
C GLN A 97 -7.81 -10.89 16.68
N VAL A 98 -6.82 -10.40 15.96
CA VAL A 98 -6.56 -10.77 14.55
C VAL A 98 -6.23 -12.24 14.44
N VAL A 99 -5.31 -12.77 15.27
CA VAL A 99 -4.95 -14.20 15.24
C VAL A 99 -6.16 -15.09 15.51
N VAL A 100 -7.00 -14.74 16.49
CA VAL A 100 -8.23 -15.48 16.76
C VAL A 100 -9.17 -15.42 15.57
N ALA A 101 -9.43 -14.23 15.01
CA ALA A 101 -10.34 -14.07 13.88
C ALA A 101 -9.87 -14.82 12.62
N VAL A 102 -8.56 -14.82 12.34
CA VAL A 102 -7.99 -15.57 11.20
C VAL A 102 -8.15 -17.07 11.42
N ASN A 103 -7.81 -17.57 12.60
CA ASN A 103 -7.94 -19.00 12.91
C ASN A 103 -9.38 -19.47 12.85
N ASP A 104 -10.33 -18.67 13.36
CA ASP A 104 -11.76 -18.97 13.23
C ASP A 104 -12.22 -19.01 11.77
N ALA A 105 -11.73 -18.12 10.93
CA ALA A 105 -12.06 -18.11 9.51
C ALA A 105 -11.46 -19.33 8.79
N LEU A 106 -10.20 -19.69 9.05
CA LEU A 106 -9.54 -20.86 8.47
C LEU A 106 -10.23 -22.17 8.88
N VAL A 107 -10.70 -22.26 10.12
CA VAL A 107 -11.48 -23.43 10.57
C VAL A 107 -12.80 -23.51 9.81
N ARG A 108 -13.49 -22.41 9.59
CA ARG A 108 -14.75 -22.39 8.82
C ARG A 108 -14.55 -22.79 7.37
N GLU A 109 -13.48 -22.31 6.73
CA GLU A 109 -13.17 -22.69 5.33
C GLU A 109 -12.77 -24.14 5.18
N ARG A 110 -12.11 -24.73 6.20
CA ARG A 110 -11.66 -26.13 6.20
C ARG A 110 -12.68 -27.11 6.76
N ALA A 111 -13.70 -26.61 7.47
CA ALA A 111 -14.76 -27.46 8.01
C ALA A 111 -15.61 -28.01 6.86
N PRO A 112 -15.81 -29.33 6.73
CA PRO A 112 -16.77 -29.86 5.79
C PRO A 112 -18.15 -29.30 6.14
N GLU A 113 -18.95 -28.94 5.10
CA GLU A 113 -20.33 -28.51 5.29
C GLU A 113 -21.08 -29.60 6.07
N LEU A 114 -21.29 -29.38 7.36
CA LEU A 114 -22.13 -30.25 8.16
C LEU A 114 -23.57 -30.15 7.65
N PRO A 115 -24.25 -31.29 7.41
CA PRO A 115 -25.65 -31.26 6.98
C PRO A 115 -26.49 -30.35 7.90
N SER A 116 -27.34 -29.54 7.31
CA SER A 116 -28.13 -28.50 8.00
C SER A 116 -29.03 -29.02 9.15
N GLU A 117 -29.19 -30.33 9.25
CA GLU A 117 -29.95 -30.97 10.35
C GLU A 117 -29.16 -31.05 11.67
N VAL A 118 -27.83 -31.09 11.63
CA VAL A 118 -26.99 -31.16 12.83
C VAL A 118 -26.83 -29.76 13.48
N THR A 119 -26.86 -28.71 12.69
CA THR A 119 -26.71 -27.32 13.19
C THR A 119 -27.95 -26.80 13.95
N LYS A 120 -29.11 -27.43 13.77
CA LYS A 120 -30.36 -27.03 14.47
C LYS A 120 -30.56 -27.72 15.83
N SER A 121 -29.73 -28.67 16.20
CA SER A 121 -29.82 -29.35 17.49
C SER A 121 -29.02 -28.61 18.57
N LYS A 122 -29.42 -28.74 19.85
CA LYS A 122 -28.64 -28.21 20.98
C LYS A 122 -27.21 -28.78 21.05
N VAL A 123 -26.98 -29.95 20.43
CA VAL A 123 -25.70 -30.62 20.31
C VAL A 123 -24.85 -29.88 19.27
N GLY A 124 -25.44 -29.44 18.14
CA GLY A 124 -24.74 -28.67 17.12
C GLY A 124 -24.23 -27.34 17.63
N ALA A 125 -25.03 -26.61 18.43
CA ALA A 125 -24.60 -25.35 19.05
C ALA A 125 -23.51 -25.56 20.12
N PHE A 126 -23.45 -26.74 20.76
CA PHE A 126 -22.39 -27.07 21.72
C PHE A 126 -21.10 -27.46 20.99
N VAL A 127 -21.20 -28.22 19.90
CA VAL A 127 -20.08 -28.58 19.04
C VAL A 127 -19.50 -27.31 18.37
N ASP A 128 -20.36 -26.42 17.88
CA ASP A 128 -19.97 -25.13 17.30
C ASP A 128 -19.19 -24.27 18.30
N LYS A 129 -19.65 -24.23 19.56
CA LYS A 129 -18.98 -23.52 20.66
C LYS A 129 -17.66 -24.18 21.08
N LEU A 130 -17.54 -25.50 21.01
CA LEU A 130 -16.31 -26.24 21.28
C LEU A 130 -15.30 -26.07 20.15
N VAL A 131 -15.74 -26.13 18.91
CA VAL A 131 -14.92 -25.94 17.72
C VAL A 131 -14.35 -24.53 17.67
N HIS A 132 -15.16 -23.50 18.00
CA HIS A 132 -14.73 -22.10 18.00
C HIS A 132 -13.77 -21.73 19.13
N ASN A 133 -13.83 -22.41 20.28
CA ASN A 133 -12.99 -22.04 21.43
C ASN A 133 -11.74 -22.90 21.65
N THR A 134 -11.60 -24.03 20.99
CA THR A 134 -10.60 -25.01 21.46
C THR A 134 -9.73 -25.66 20.38
N THR A 135 -10.17 -25.70 19.11
CA THR A 135 -9.56 -26.60 18.14
C THR A 135 -8.26 -26.06 17.50
N ALA A 136 -8.15 -24.76 17.26
CA ALA A 136 -6.95 -24.18 16.66
C ALA A 136 -5.77 -24.14 17.64
N VAL A 137 -6.05 -23.94 18.93
CA VAL A 137 -5.01 -23.89 19.98
C VAL A 137 -4.56 -25.29 20.41
N VAL A 138 -5.45 -26.29 20.36
CA VAL A 138 -5.17 -27.65 20.85
C VAL A 138 -4.46 -28.52 19.79
N THR A 139 -4.66 -28.22 18.50
CA THR A 139 -4.06 -29.04 17.41
C THR A 139 -2.72 -28.50 16.89
N GLY A 140 -2.26 -27.35 17.35
CA GLY A 140 -1.02 -26.71 16.87
C GLY A 140 -1.06 -26.35 15.37
N THR A 141 -2.25 -26.25 14.80
CA THR A 141 -2.50 -26.05 13.35
C THR A 141 -3.18 -24.70 13.08
N GLY A 142 -2.73 -23.64 13.70
CA GLY A 142 -3.25 -22.29 13.48
C GLY A 142 -2.12 -21.27 13.39
N LEU A 143 -2.45 -20.09 12.85
CA LEU A 143 -1.54 -18.93 12.92
C LEU A 143 -1.27 -18.58 14.38
N THR A 144 -0.08 -18.08 14.64
CA THR A 144 0.35 -17.70 15.99
C THR A 144 0.79 -16.24 16.03
N LEU A 145 0.64 -15.62 17.20
CA LEU A 145 1.16 -14.27 17.44
C LEU A 145 2.62 -14.37 17.88
N SER A 146 3.54 -13.80 17.11
CA SER A 146 4.94 -13.77 17.48
C SER A 146 5.18 -12.88 18.72
N GLU A 147 6.19 -13.23 19.51
CA GLU A 147 6.70 -12.36 20.56
C GLU A 147 7.59 -11.26 19.99
N GLU A 148 8.18 -11.51 18.84
CA GLU A 148 8.96 -10.52 18.09
C GLU A 148 8.05 -9.39 17.60
N THR A 149 8.61 -8.18 17.59
CA THR A 149 7.95 -6.99 17.01
C THR A 149 8.86 -6.33 15.99
N ARG A 150 8.30 -5.68 14.99
CA ARG A 150 9.04 -4.93 13.97
C ARG A 150 8.60 -3.47 13.96
N ASP A 151 9.50 -2.60 13.56
CA ASP A 151 9.19 -1.17 13.38
C ASP A 151 8.49 -0.97 12.04
N ILE A 152 7.16 -1.13 12.07
CA ILE A 152 6.24 -0.91 10.95
C ILE A 152 5.15 0.06 11.38
N LYS A 153 4.67 0.88 10.46
CA LYS A 153 3.63 1.89 10.71
C LYS A 153 2.26 1.26 11.02
N GLY A 154 2.00 0.08 10.45
CA GLY A 154 0.79 -0.71 10.66
C GLY A 154 0.81 -1.95 9.77
N GLY A 155 -0.18 -2.82 9.92
CA GLY A 155 -0.15 -4.12 9.26
C GLY A 155 0.63 -5.17 10.05
N PHE A 156 1.20 -6.15 9.35
CA PHE A 156 1.98 -7.23 9.95
C PHE A 156 3.01 -7.78 8.94
N ILE A 157 3.97 -8.54 9.47
CA ILE A 157 4.84 -9.44 8.69
C ILE A 157 4.45 -10.86 9.05
N MET A 158 4.23 -11.69 8.05
CA MET A 158 3.88 -13.10 8.21
C MET A 158 5.12 -13.95 7.94
N VAL A 159 5.41 -14.89 8.82
CA VAL A 159 6.61 -15.74 8.75
C VAL A 159 6.20 -17.22 8.77
N ASP A 160 6.72 -17.99 7.82
CA ASP A 160 6.59 -19.45 7.76
C ASP A 160 7.98 -20.07 7.48
N GLY A 161 8.66 -20.51 8.52
CA GLY A 161 10.05 -20.96 8.43
C GLY A 161 10.99 -19.87 7.90
N ASP A 162 11.57 -20.09 6.72
CA ASP A 162 12.49 -19.14 6.08
C ASP A 162 11.80 -18.14 5.13
N VAL A 163 10.47 -18.20 5.04
CA VAL A 163 9.68 -17.32 4.15
C VAL A 163 9.05 -16.19 4.95
N GLU A 164 9.32 -14.96 4.56
CA GLU A 164 8.65 -13.77 5.11
C GLU A 164 7.76 -13.12 4.05
N ILE A 165 6.50 -12.85 4.40
CA ILE A 165 5.56 -12.10 3.59
C ILE A 165 5.28 -10.76 4.28
N ASN A 166 5.67 -9.68 3.64
CA ASN A 166 5.51 -8.33 4.20
C ASN A 166 4.15 -7.75 3.82
N CYS A 167 3.24 -7.73 4.79
CA CYS A 167 1.91 -7.11 4.73
C CYS A 167 1.84 -5.80 5.53
N ALA A 168 2.97 -5.13 5.77
CA ALA A 168 2.98 -3.79 6.37
C ALA A 168 2.30 -2.78 5.44
N PHE A 169 1.50 -1.88 6.00
CA PHE A 169 0.71 -0.91 5.23
C PHE A 169 1.58 -0.02 4.34
N GLU A 170 2.74 0.41 4.80
CA GLU A 170 3.69 1.19 4.00
C GLU A 170 4.18 0.41 2.77
N THR A 171 4.38 -0.90 2.89
CA THR A 171 4.77 -1.75 1.76
C THR A 171 3.61 -1.92 0.79
N LEU A 172 2.41 -2.20 1.30
CA LEU A 172 1.21 -2.37 0.47
C LEU A 172 0.84 -1.08 -0.28
N VAL A 173 0.88 0.08 0.39
CA VAL A 173 0.63 1.38 -0.23
C VAL A 173 1.67 1.68 -1.31
N ARG A 174 2.95 1.39 -1.07
CA ARG A 174 4.01 1.57 -2.08
C ARG A 174 3.77 0.71 -3.32
N LEU A 175 3.41 -0.56 -3.15
CA LEU A 175 3.09 -1.46 -4.27
C LEU A 175 1.84 -1.01 -5.04
N GLN A 176 0.82 -0.57 -4.32
CA GLN A 176 -0.40 -0.06 -4.92
C GLN A 176 -0.19 1.28 -5.62
N ARG A 177 0.73 2.11 -5.15
CA ARG A 177 1.08 3.39 -5.78
C ARG A 177 1.43 3.18 -7.26
N GLU A 178 2.30 2.23 -7.57
CA GLU A 178 2.73 1.95 -8.96
C GLU A 178 1.54 1.63 -9.88
N GLN A 179 0.52 0.94 -9.36
CA GLN A 179 -0.66 0.56 -10.12
C GLN A 179 -1.72 1.66 -10.21
N MET A 180 -1.83 2.47 -9.15
CA MET A 180 -2.92 3.44 -9.00
C MET A 180 -2.52 4.88 -9.31
N GLU A 181 -1.22 5.18 -9.42
CA GLU A 181 -0.71 6.55 -9.60
C GLU A 181 -1.42 7.29 -10.74
N LYS A 182 -1.58 6.64 -11.90
CA LYS A 182 -2.29 7.21 -13.05
C LYS A 182 -3.77 7.53 -12.73
N LYS A 183 -4.46 6.65 -12.02
CA LYS A 183 -5.86 6.86 -11.67
C LYS A 183 -6.01 7.98 -10.67
N VAL A 184 -5.14 8.03 -9.67
CA VAL A 184 -5.13 9.09 -8.65
C VAL A 184 -4.79 10.43 -9.28
N ALA A 185 -3.78 10.48 -10.18
CA ALA A 185 -3.42 11.69 -10.92
C ALA A 185 -4.59 12.22 -11.76
N ASN A 186 -5.32 11.34 -12.45
CA ASN A 186 -6.50 11.75 -13.24
C ASN A 186 -7.58 12.38 -12.34
N VAL A 187 -7.80 11.85 -11.15
CA VAL A 187 -8.80 12.40 -10.21
C VAL A 187 -8.34 13.74 -9.63
N LEU A 188 -7.07 13.84 -9.23
CA LEU A 188 -6.53 15.06 -8.60
C LEU A 188 -6.37 16.21 -9.57
N PHE A 189 -5.98 15.94 -10.81
CA PHE A 189 -5.62 16.96 -11.79
C PHE A 189 -6.62 17.10 -12.94
N GLN A 190 -7.72 16.35 -12.91
CA GLN A 190 -8.78 16.36 -13.95
C GLN A 190 -8.21 16.18 -15.37
N LEU A 191 -7.29 15.22 -15.53
CA LEU A 191 -6.61 14.92 -16.78
C LEU A 191 -7.43 13.97 -17.66
#